data_f93c34480df1d2cc319a501deda818da
#
_entry.id   f93c34480df1d2cc319a501deda818da
#
_cell.length_a   1.000
_cell.length_b   1.000
_cell.length_c   1.000
_cell.angle_alpha   90.00
_cell.angle_beta   90.00
_cell.angle_gamma   90.00
#
_symmetry.space_group_name_H-M   'P 1'
#
loop_
_entity.id
_entity.type
_entity.pdbx_description
1 polymer ?
#
loop_
_entity_poly.entity_id
_entity_poly.type
_entity_poly.pdbx_seq_one_letter_code
_entity_poly.pdbx_strand_id
1 'polypeptide(L)'
;MTGQLVYVAQSTAGERFGAGHPNDSLIGVLPDKSTRVTLNLSDGSKLFFNDQRKFGWMRLIPTPEVQNLDFFKKVGPEPLSADFNWQIFRDRCMRRKNSNIKSVILDQTVLAGIGNIYADESLWGAKIHPATPVKDLSNAKFHKLYHEIVFVLNLAIEKGGSTNRNYVNAEGKK
;
A
#
# COMPACT_ATOMS: atom_id res chain seq x y z
N MET A 1 2.00 1.99 5.78
CA MET A 1 1.15 1.49 6.88
C MET A 1 2.05 0.96 7.99
N THR A 2 1.79 1.29 9.25
CA THR A 2 2.58 0.80 10.39
C THR A 2 1.83 -0.26 11.19
N GLY A 3 0.62 -0.60 10.78
CA GLY A 3 -0.18 -1.64 11.37
C GLY A 3 0.17 -3.03 10.85
N GLN A 4 -0.20 -4.04 11.62
CA GLN A 4 0.00 -5.46 11.29
C GLN A 4 -1.27 -6.23 11.59
N LEU A 5 -1.54 -7.24 10.78
CA LEU A 5 -2.48 -8.31 11.08
C LEU A 5 -1.68 -9.59 11.32
N VAL A 6 -1.87 -10.22 12.48
CA VAL A 6 -1.15 -11.46 12.84
C VAL A 6 -2.19 -12.51 13.21
N TYR A 7 -2.21 -13.59 12.47
CA TYR A 7 -3.02 -14.76 12.75
C TYR A 7 -2.20 -15.78 13.56
N VAL A 8 -2.81 -16.38 14.52
CA VAL A 8 -2.22 -17.46 15.35
C VAL A 8 -3.22 -18.60 15.43
N ALA A 9 -2.84 -19.75 14.87
CA ALA A 9 -3.66 -20.95 14.90
C ALA A 9 -3.75 -21.51 16.34
N GLN A 10 -4.85 -22.26 16.62
CA GLN A 10 -5.02 -22.95 17.91
C GLN A 10 -4.11 -24.20 18.03
N SER A 11 -3.52 -24.68 16.92
CA SER A 11 -2.74 -25.92 16.92
C SER A 11 -1.51 -25.85 17.82
N THR A 12 -1.12 -26.97 18.39
CA THR A 12 0.07 -27.13 19.24
C THR A 12 1.38 -26.81 18.50
N ALA A 13 1.37 -26.77 17.16
CA ALA A 13 2.50 -26.36 16.33
C ALA A 13 2.63 -24.84 16.19
N GLY A 14 1.63 -24.05 16.67
CA GLY A 14 1.73 -22.60 16.71
C GLY A 14 1.87 -21.96 15.33
N GLU A 15 1.23 -22.52 14.29
CA GLU A 15 1.23 -21.89 12.96
C GLU A 15 0.81 -20.43 13.09
N ARG A 16 1.70 -19.57 12.66
CA ARG A 16 1.55 -18.13 12.76
C ARG A 16 1.98 -17.50 11.47
N PHE A 17 1.16 -16.62 10.96
CA PHE A 17 1.54 -15.74 9.87
C PHE A 17 1.00 -14.34 10.08
N GLY A 18 1.70 -13.37 9.55
CA GLY A 18 1.33 -11.98 9.70
C GLY A 18 1.69 -11.17 8.49
N ALA A 19 0.96 -10.08 8.28
CA ALA A 19 1.19 -9.12 7.22
C ALA A 19 1.22 -7.70 7.79
N GLY A 20 2.02 -6.84 7.18
CA GLY A 20 2.13 -5.43 7.54
C GLY A 20 3.58 -5.01 7.80
N HIS A 21 3.73 -3.90 8.52
CA HIS A 21 5.07 -3.37 8.79
C HIS A 21 5.86 -4.30 9.73
N PRO A 22 7.05 -4.77 9.34
CA PRO A 22 7.83 -5.71 10.15
C PRO A 22 8.32 -5.05 11.44
N ASN A 23 8.00 -5.68 12.55
CA ASN A 23 8.52 -5.38 13.88
C ASN A 23 8.43 -6.64 14.76
N ASP A 24 8.88 -6.56 16.00
CA ASP A 24 8.92 -7.69 16.93
C ASP A 24 7.55 -8.33 17.19
N SER A 25 6.45 -7.59 17.00
CA SER A 25 5.09 -8.13 17.17
C SER A 25 4.73 -9.22 16.15
N LEU A 26 5.45 -9.34 15.01
CA LEU A 26 5.25 -10.45 14.07
C LEU A 26 5.74 -11.79 14.63
N ILE A 27 6.76 -11.78 15.47
CA ILE A 27 7.44 -12.98 16.01
C ILE A 27 7.33 -13.09 17.54
N GLY A 28 7.09 -11.98 18.24
CA GLY A 28 7.01 -11.92 19.70
C GLY A 28 5.71 -12.49 20.29
N VAL A 29 5.60 -12.47 21.60
CA VAL A 29 4.38 -12.91 22.32
C VAL A 29 3.24 -11.91 22.08
N LEU A 30 2.05 -12.42 21.74
CA LEU A 30 0.83 -11.63 21.56
C LEU A 30 -0.25 -12.03 22.56
N PRO A 31 -1.08 -11.08 23.04
CA PRO A 31 -1.05 -9.64 22.68
C PRO A 31 0.14 -8.91 23.32
N ASP A 32 0.63 -7.86 22.67
CA ASP A 32 1.66 -6.97 23.16
C ASP A 32 1.15 -5.51 23.30
N LYS A 33 2.05 -4.58 23.69
CA LYS A 33 1.70 -3.15 23.89
C LYS A 33 1.22 -2.45 22.60
N SER A 34 1.46 -3.01 21.43
CA SER A 34 1.01 -2.50 20.13
C SER A 34 -0.35 -3.09 19.72
N THR A 35 -0.80 -4.17 20.35
CA THR A 35 -2.08 -4.82 20.05
C THR A 35 -3.25 -3.90 20.39
N ARG A 36 -4.12 -3.65 19.42
CA ARG A 36 -5.30 -2.79 19.53
C ARG A 36 -6.60 -3.57 19.51
N VAL A 37 -6.64 -4.64 18.72
CA VAL A 37 -7.80 -5.53 18.62
C VAL A 37 -7.33 -6.97 18.65
N THR A 38 -8.05 -7.79 19.38
CA THR A 38 -7.92 -9.26 19.33
C THR A 38 -9.27 -9.84 18.95
N LEU A 39 -9.32 -10.56 17.84
CA LEU A 39 -10.48 -11.32 17.42
C LEU A 39 -10.23 -12.79 17.77
N ASN A 40 -11.14 -13.38 18.57
CA ASN A 40 -11.15 -14.80 18.83
C ASN A 40 -12.08 -15.45 17.82
N LEU A 41 -11.59 -16.43 17.09
CA LEU A 41 -12.35 -17.14 16.06
C LEU A 41 -12.98 -18.42 16.65
N SER A 42 -13.99 -18.94 15.99
CA SER A 42 -14.77 -20.08 16.48
C SER A 42 -13.97 -21.40 16.56
N ASP A 43 -12.89 -21.49 15.79
CA ASP A 43 -11.94 -22.62 15.79
C ASP A 43 -10.85 -22.48 16.89
N GLY A 44 -10.97 -21.47 17.76
CA GLY A 44 -10.00 -21.17 18.82
C GLY A 44 -8.73 -20.41 18.35
N SER A 45 -8.59 -20.18 17.07
CA SER A 45 -7.52 -19.33 16.54
C SER A 45 -7.76 -17.84 16.86
N LYS A 46 -6.73 -17.03 16.69
CA LYS A 46 -6.79 -15.59 17.02
C LYS A 46 -6.22 -14.75 15.90
N LEU A 47 -6.85 -13.61 15.65
CA LEU A 47 -6.33 -12.57 14.77
C LEU A 47 -6.05 -11.31 15.59
N PHE A 48 -4.82 -10.85 15.57
CA PHE A 48 -4.37 -9.64 16.25
C PHE A 48 -4.18 -8.50 15.26
N PHE A 49 -4.74 -7.34 15.60
CA PHE A 49 -4.42 -6.09 14.93
C PHE A 49 -3.48 -5.28 15.82
N ASN A 50 -2.24 -5.14 15.38
CA ASN A 50 -1.20 -4.41 16.07
C ASN A 50 -0.95 -3.07 15.35
N ASP A 51 -0.95 -1.96 16.09
CA ASP A 51 -0.62 -0.65 15.54
C ASP A 51 0.05 0.24 16.59
N GLN A 52 1.37 0.40 16.48
CA GLN A 52 2.16 1.24 17.37
C GLN A 52 1.76 2.70 17.28
N ARG A 53 1.47 3.21 16.09
CA ARG A 53 1.20 4.63 15.83
C ARG A 53 -0.25 5.02 16.07
N LYS A 54 -1.15 4.06 16.26
CA LYS A 54 -2.58 4.25 16.55
C LYS A 54 -3.34 5.04 15.46
N PHE A 55 -2.90 4.96 14.21
CA PHE A 55 -3.59 5.57 13.08
C PHE A 55 -4.51 4.60 12.34
N GLY A 56 -4.34 3.31 12.60
CA GLY A 56 -5.20 2.27 12.02
C GLY A 56 -6.57 2.25 12.69
N TRP A 57 -7.53 1.81 11.93
CA TRP A 57 -8.89 1.58 12.40
C TRP A 57 -9.44 0.28 11.82
N MET A 58 -10.40 -0.31 12.51
CA MET A 58 -11.19 -1.43 12.03
C MET A 58 -12.67 -1.06 12.07
N ARG A 59 -13.42 -1.52 11.08
CA ARG A 59 -14.85 -1.26 10.98
C ARG A 59 -15.56 -2.51 10.52
N LEU A 60 -16.62 -2.90 11.21
CA LEU A 60 -17.52 -3.95 10.80
C LEU A 60 -18.61 -3.35 9.92
N ILE A 61 -18.79 -3.89 8.71
CA ILE A 61 -19.72 -3.36 7.72
C ILE A 61 -20.36 -4.56 7.02
N PRO A 62 -21.66 -4.54 6.72
CA PRO A 62 -22.30 -5.53 5.88
C PRO A 62 -21.61 -5.61 4.51
N THR A 63 -21.31 -6.81 4.01
CA THR A 63 -20.58 -7.01 2.77
C THR A 63 -21.16 -6.23 1.57
N PRO A 64 -22.50 -6.14 1.36
CA PRO A 64 -23.05 -5.35 0.26
C PRO A 64 -22.79 -3.85 0.37
N GLU A 65 -22.50 -3.34 1.57
CA GLU A 65 -22.25 -1.91 1.80
C GLU A 65 -20.78 -1.51 1.62
N VAL A 66 -19.87 -2.47 1.55
CA VAL A 66 -18.41 -2.21 1.47
C VAL A 66 -18.09 -1.31 0.28
N GLN A 67 -18.64 -1.59 -0.90
CA GLN A 67 -18.40 -0.79 -2.10
C GLN A 67 -18.99 0.63 -2.03
N ASN A 68 -19.94 0.87 -1.12
CA ASN A 68 -20.56 2.17 -0.91
C ASN A 68 -19.75 3.09 -0.01
N LEU A 69 -18.68 2.61 0.60
CA LEU A 69 -17.82 3.43 1.43
C LEU A 69 -17.18 4.56 0.62
N ASP A 70 -17.09 5.72 1.22
CA ASP A 70 -16.47 6.91 0.64
C ASP A 70 -15.05 6.65 0.14
N PHE A 71 -14.32 5.76 0.82
CA PHE A 71 -12.99 5.35 0.39
C PHE A 71 -13.03 4.74 -1.02
N PHE A 72 -13.87 3.73 -1.25
CA PHE A 72 -13.96 3.06 -2.56
C PHE A 72 -14.52 3.98 -3.65
N LYS A 73 -15.42 4.89 -3.30
CA LYS A 73 -15.95 5.89 -4.25
C LYS A 73 -14.91 6.91 -4.70
N LYS A 74 -13.91 7.19 -3.86
CA LYS A 74 -12.91 8.24 -4.10
C LYS A 74 -11.57 7.70 -4.56
N VAL A 75 -11.32 6.40 -4.40
CA VAL A 75 -10.04 5.80 -4.79
C VAL A 75 -9.84 5.94 -6.30
N GLY A 76 -8.62 6.28 -6.69
CA GLY A 76 -8.24 6.43 -8.10
C GLY A 76 -8.12 5.09 -8.82
N PRO A 77 -7.87 5.12 -10.13
CA PRO A 77 -7.67 3.91 -10.92
C PRO A 77 -6.41 3.17 -10.49
N GLU A 78 -6.45 1.86 -10.65
CA GLU A 78 -5.30 0.98 -10.47
C GLU A 78 -4.28 1.16 -11.61
N PRO A 79 -2.98 1.39 -11.32
CA PRO A 79 -1.96 1.61 -12.34
C PRO A 79 -1.77 0.46 -13.33
N LEU A 80 -2.09 -0.77 -12.91
CA LEU A 80 -1.93 -1.99 -13.70
C LEU A 80 -3.23 -2.43 -14.39
N SER A 81 -4.31 -1.66 -14.27
CA SER A 81 -5.56 -1.93 -14.99
C SER A 81 -5.38 -1.75 -16.50
N ALA A 82 -5.96 -2.66 -17.29
CA ALA A 82 -5.90 -2.60 -18.76
C ALA A 82 -6.51 -1.31 -19.35
N ASP A 83 -7.48 -0.72 -18.66
CA ASP A 83 -8.15 0.50 -19.09
C ASP A 83 -7.39 1.78 -18.70
N PHE A 84 -6.29 1.66 -17.94
CA PHE A 84 -5.51 2.80 -17.49
C PHE A 84 -4.30 3.02 -18.39
N ASN A 85 -4.15 4.25 -18.88
CA ASN A 85 -3.07 4.64 -19.78
C ASN A 85 -2.45 5.98 -19.36
N TRP A 86 -1.35 6.37 -20.03
CA TRP A 86 -0.61 7.58 -19.68
C TRP A 86 -1.40 8.88 -19.89
N GLN A 87 -2.36 8.91 -20.82
CA GLN A 87 -3.22 10.08 -21.04
C GLN A 87 -4.16 10.29 -19.86
N ILE A 88 -4.82 9.23 -19.43
CA ILE A 88 -5.69 9.25 -18.23
C ILE A 88 -4.85 9.64 -17.01
N PHE A 89 -3.66 9.07 -16.84
CA PHE A 89 -2.74 9.41 -15.78
C PHE A 89 -2.39 10.91 -15.77
N ARG A 90 -1.96 11.45 -16.92
CA ARG A 90 -1.65 12.88 -17.08
C ARG A 90 -2.84 13.75 -16.69
N ASP A 91 -4.02 13.47 -17.24
CA ASP A 91 -5.21 14.29 -17.03
C ASP A 91 -5.65 14.31 -15.56
N ARG A 92 -5.47 13.21 -14.85
CA ARG A 92 -5.70 13.16 -13.41
C ARG A 92 -4.69 13.98 -12.63
N CYS A 93 -3.41 13.88 -12.97
CA CYS A 93 -2.36 14.70 -12.35
C CYS A 93 -2.58 16.19 -12.61
N MET A 94 -2.99 16.57 -13.81
CA MET A 94 -3.22 17.97 -14.22
C MET A 94 -4.37 18.64 -13.45
N ARG A 95 -5.28 17.90 -12.83
CA ARG A 95 -6.27 18.47 -11.90
C ARG A 95 -5.60 19.12 -10.67
N ARG A 96 -4.37 18.75 -10.36
CA ARG A 96 -3.54 19.27 -9.26
C ARG A 96 -2.26 19.92 -9.77
N LYS A 97 -2.34 20.65 -10.88
CA LYS A 97 -1.22 21.20 -11.67
C LYS A 97 -0.21 22.02 -10.86
N ASN A 98 -0.61 22.66 -9.78
CA ASN A 98 0.27 23.49 -8.94
C ASN A 98 0.97 22.71 -7.81
N SER A 99 0.59 21.44 -7.59
CA SER A 99 1.23 20.60 -6.60
C SER A 99 2.48 19.92 -7.17
N ASN A 100 3.40 19.49 -6.30
CA ASN A 100 4.54 18.70 -6.74
C ASN A 100 4.12 17.29 -7.17
N ILE A 101 4.82 16.74 -8.15
CA ILE A 101 4.46 15.45 -8.76
C ILE A 101 4.46 14.30 -7.77
N LYS A 102 5.40 14.27 -6.81
CA LYS A 102 5.45 13.20 -5.81
C LYS A 102 4.19 13.20 -4.94
N SER A 103 3.75 14.35 -4.43
CA SER A 103 2.53 14.42 -3.63
C SER A 103 1.29 14.02 -4.41
N VAL A 104 1.27 14.30 -5.72
CA VAL A 104 0.14 13.97 -6.59
C VAL A 104 0.05 12.47 -6.85
N ILE A 105 1.17 11.79 -7.14
CA ILE A 105 1.14 10.33 -7.35
C ILE A 105 0.96 9.53 -6.07
N LEU A 106 1.23 10.12 -4.89
CA LEU A 106 0.95 9.51 -3.59
C LEU A 106 -0.52 9.64 -3.18
N ASP A 107 -1.26 10.53 -3.81
CA ASP A 107 -2.68 10.72 -3.52
C ASP A 107 -3.51 9.59 -4.10
N GLN A 108 -4.05 8.76 -3.21
CA GLN A 108 -4.83 7.58 -3.59
C GLN A 108 -6.11 7.91 -4.36
N THR A 109 -6.53 9.17 -4.41
CA THR A 109 -7.63 9.61 -5.27
C THR A 109 -7.19 9.89 -6.70
N VAL A 110 -5.91 10.09 -6.94
CA VAL A 110 -5.32 10.29 -8.27
C VAL A 110 -4.92 8.95 -8.87
N LEU A 111 -4.23 8.13 -8.08
CA LEU A 111 -3.69 6.84 -8.49
C LEU A 111 -3.68 5.88 -7.29
N ALA A 112 -4.33 4.73 -7.41
CA ALA A 112 -4.40 3.76 -6.35
C ALA A 112 -3.07 3.01 -6.13
N GLY A 113 -2.80 2.59 -4.90
CA GLY A 113 -1.76 1.61 -4.57
C GLY A 113 -0.32 2.12 -4.55
N ILE A 114 -0.04 3.36 -4.95
CA ILE A 114 1.32 3.91 -4.91
C ILE A 114 1.65 4.43 -3.50
N GLY A 115 2.72 3.87 -2.92
CA GLY A 115 3.34 4.34 -1.68
C GLY A 115 4.67 5.05 -1.93
N ASN A 116 5.31 5.54 -0.87
CA ASN A 116 6.55 6.33 -0.96
C ASN A 116 7.66 5.62 -1.74
N ILE A 117 7.89 4.34 -1.48
CA ILE A 117 8.97 3.57 -2.12
C ILE A 117 8.78 3.58 -3.64
N TYR A 118 7.62 3.13 -4.12
CA TYR A 118 7.36 3.04 -5.56
C TYR A 118 7.21 4.40 -6.24
N ALA A 119 6.76 5.42 -5.52
CA ALA A 119 6.77 6.80 -6.02
C ALA A 119 8.20 7.29 -6.27
N ASP A 120 9.12 7.07 -5.33
CA ASP A 120 10.52 7.51 -5.46
C ASP A 120 11.25 6.73 -6.55
N GLU A 121 11.09 5.41 -6.62
CA GLU A 121 11.68 4.57 -7.67
C GLU A 121 11.19 4.96 -9.07
N SER A 122 9.89 5.19 -9.23
CA SER A 122 9.30 5.60 -10.51
C SER A 122 9.79 6.98 -10.95
N LEU A 123 9.87 7.94 -10.03
CA LEU A 123 10.38 9.30 -10.31
C LEU A 123 11.86 9.25 -10.65
N TRP A 124 12.64 8.42 -9.95
CA TRP A 124 14.05 8.20 -10.27
C TRP A 124 14.24 7.63 -11.67
N GLY A 125 13.53 6.57 -12.03
CA GLY A 125 13.57 5.97 -13.37
C GLY A 125 13.15 6.95 -14.46
N ALA A 126 12.11 7.77 -14.20
CA ALA A 126 11.66 8.79 -15.13
C ALA A 126 12.60 10.01 -15.22
N LYS A 127 13.59 10.15 -14.34
CA LYS A 127 14.46 11.32 -14.19
C LYS A 127 13.63 12.60 -13.97
N ILE A 128 12.72 12.54 -13.01
CA ILE A 128 11.88 13.67 -12.60
C ILE A 128 12.16 13.97 -11.12
N HIS A 129 12.50 15.23 -10.83
CA HIS A 129 12.68 15.63 -9.45
C HIS A 129 11.33 15.62 -8.70
N PRO A 130 11.24 15.04 -7.51
CA PRO A 130 9.96 14.86 -6.79
C PRO A 130 9.22 16.16 -6.47
N ALA A 131 9.93 17.27 -6.32
CA ALA A 131 9.35 18.59 -6.09
C ALA A 131 8.93 19.34 -7.38
N THR A 132 9.08 18.73 -8.57
CA THR A 132 8.66 19.35 -9.83
C THR A 132 7.14 19.59 -9.82
N PRO A 133 6.68 20.82 -10.06
CA PRO A 133 5.26 21.09 -10.25
C PRO A 133 4.71 20.32 -11.44
N VAL A 134 3.50 19.77 -11.28
CA VAL A 134 2.86 18.96 -12.34
C VAL A 134 2.74 19.71 -13.67
N LYS A 135 2.42 21.02 -13.61
CA LYS A 135 2.30 21.89 -14.80
C LYS A 135 3.59 22.02 -15.62
N ASP A 136 4.74 21.79 -15.00
CA ASP A 136 6.07 21.95 -15.64
C ASP A 136 6.53 20.65 -16.33
N LEU A 137 5.71 19.57 -16.25
CA LEU A 137 5.99 18.31 -16.91
C LEU A 137 5.46 18.29 -18.35
N SER A 138 6.34 17.93 -19.29
CA SER A 138 5.95 17.68 -20.67
C SER A 138 5.19 16.35 -20.82
N ASN A 139 4.45 16.19 -21.93
CA ASN A 139 3.78 14.92 -22.25
C ASN A 139 4.76 13.75 -22.31
N ALA A 140 5.96 13.95 -22.81
CA ALA A 140 7.02 12.93 -22.84
C ALA A 140 7.43 12.50 -21.43
N LYS A 141 7.48 13.42 -20.46
CA LYS A 141 7.77 13.12 -19.07
C LYS A 141 6.62 12.34 -18.40
N PHE A 142 5.35 12.70 -18.67
CA PHE A 142 4.20 11.93 -18.19
C PHE A 142 4.18 10.50 -18.76
N HIS A 143 4.44 10.35 -20.06
CA HIS A 143 4.51 9.05 -20.69
C HIS A 143 5.61 8.20 -20.05
N LYS A 144 6.80 8.76 -19.86
CA LYS A 144 7.91 8.05 -19.22
C LYS A 144 7.58 7.68 -17.76
N LEU A 145 7.03 8.61 -16.97
CA LEU A 145 6.67 8.35 -15.57
C LEU A 145 5.62 7.24 -15.46
N TYR A 146 4.62 7.23 -16.33
CA TYR A 146 3.63 6.18 -16.39
C TYR A 146 4.28 4.80 -16.61
N HIS A 147 5.18 4.69 -17.58
CA HIS A 147 5.88 3.42 -17.85
C HIS A 147 6.77 2.99 -16.68
N GLU A 148 7.44 3.91 -16.02
CA GLU A 148 8.24 3.60 -14.84
C GLU A 148 7.36 3.12 -13.67
N ILE A 149 6.19 3.73 -13.46
CA ILE A 149 5.22 3.26 -12.45
C ILE A 149 4.81 1.82 -12.73
N VAL A 150 4.40 1.51 -13.96
CA VAL A 150 3.98 0.17 -14.36
C VAL A 150 5.13 -0.84 -14.21
N PHE A 151 6.34 -0.44 -14.65
CA PHE A 151 7.54 -1.28 -14.56
C PHE A 151 7.88 -1.61 -13.10
N VAL A 152 7.97 -0.60 -12.23
CA VAL A 152 8.34 -0.77 -10.82
C VAL A 152 7.32 -1.63 -10.06
N LEU A 153 6.03 -1.44 -10.34
CA LEU A 153 4.98 -2.24 -9.71
C LEU A 153 5.01 -3.71 -10.16
N ASN A 154 5.19 -3.97 -11.45
CA ASN A 154 5.32 -5.35 -11.95
C ASN A 154 6.58 -6.03 -11.40
N LEU A 155 7.70 -5.31 -11.34
CA LEU A 155 8.92 -5.83 -10.73
C LEU A 155 8.72 -6.16 -9.24
N ALA A 156 8.01 -5.29 -8.51
CA ALA A 156 7.70 -5.52 -7.12
C ALA A 156 6.81 -6.76 -6.91
N ILE A 157 5.83 -6.99 -7.78
CA ILE A 157 4.98 -8.20 -7.76
C ILE A 157 5.84 -9.43 -8.04
N GLU A 158 6.68 -9.40 -9.07
CA GLU A 158 7.58 -10.51 -9.44
C GLU A 158 8.52 -10.88 -8.30
N LYS A 159 9.06 -9.88 -7.59
CA LYS A 159 10.05 -10.08 -6.52
C LYS A 159 9.43 -10.26 -5.12
N GLY A 160 8.11 -10.25 -5.00
CA GLY A 160 7.42 -10.40 -3.71
C GLY A 160 7.49 -9.17 -2.80
N GLY A 161 7.76 -7.98 -3.36
CA GLY A 161 7.84 -6.71 -2.65
C GLY A 161 9.22 -6.06 -2.65
N SER A 162 9.35 -4.93 -1.94
CA SER A 162 10.64 -4.26 -1.76
C SER A 162 11.43 -4.90 -0.63
N THR A 163 12.68 -5.27 -0.88
CA THR A 163 13.65 -5.72 0.15
C THR A 163 14.05 -4.54 1.04
N ASN A 164 13.20 -4.14 1.94
CA ASN A 164 13.64 -3.31 3.05
C ASN A 164 14.25 -4.23 4.14
N ARG A 165 15.28 -3.78 4.85
CA ARG A 165 16.05 -4.58 5.86
C ARG A 165 15.16 -5.35 6.85
N ASN A 166 13.93 -4.93 7.01
CA ASN A 166 12.98 -5.47 7.98
C ASN A 166 11.69 -6.02 7.34
N TYR A 167 11.61 -6.12 5.99
CA TYR A 167 10.44 -6.71 5.36
C TYR A 167 10.54 -8.23 5.40
N VAL A 168 9.51 -8.86 5.90
CA VAL A 168 9.27 -10.30 5.76
C VAL A 168 7.87 -10.48 5.18
N ASN A 169 7.73 -11.42 4.25
CA ASN A 169 6.42 -11.78 3.70
C ASN A 169 5.58 -12.52 4.76
N ALA A 170 4.34 -12.88 4.42
CA ALA A 170 3.43 -13.61 5.31
C ALA A 170 4.00 -14.96 5.81
N GLU A 171 4.99 -15.51 5.11
CA GLU A 171 5.68 -16.78 5.43
C GLU A 171 6.97 -16.56 6.25
N GLY A 172 7.26 -15.30 6.64
CA GLY A 172 8.44 -14.97 7.44
C GLY A 172 9.77 -14.97 6.65
N LYS A 173 9.72 -15.02 5.30
CA LYS A 173 10.92 -14.97 4.45
C LYS A 173 11.24 -13.51 4.09
N LYS A 174 12.56 -13.19 4.09
CA LYS A 174 13.11 -11.91 3.62
C LYS A 174 13.14 -11.85 2.10
#